data_fe5f89a0e159ad597ad4c80f21038a76
#
_entry.id   fe5f89a0e159ad597ad4c80f21038a76
#
_cell.length_a   1.000
_cell.length_b   1.000
_cell.length_c   1.000
_cell.angle_alpha   90.00
_cell.angle_beta   90.00
_cell.angle_gamma   90.00
#
_symmetry.space_group_name_H-M   'P 1'
#
loop_
_entity.id
_entity.type
_entity.pdbx_description
1 polymer ?
#
loop_
_entity_poly.entity_id
_entity_poly.type
_entity_poly.pdbx_seq_one_letter_code
_entity_poly.pdbx_strand_id
1 'polypeptide(L)'
;IKTGESWNHNHLDAGSFILADKNMEIAIDSGTCNYGRAEYRGYYTTPQAHNIVLLNGQGPDADMIESGTKFSGSFPAYLSVPEADFSYILADCTGPNVAHFIRFYRHVLLLKEYTIFIDDLQTYEPGTLEWRMHYDGEIKESEFIPIQNQGLETRLYPLYPKDQSVSIGEGLRDGEMLSQRGMRDPDRVNRQFGSLPVGQFLSLTSKMYGKRAKLIE
;
A
#
# COMPACT_ATOMS: atom_id res chain seq x y z
N ILE A 1 -3.56 -6.38 -6.56
CA ILE A 1 -2.49 -5.39 -6.82
C ILE A 1 -2.97 -4.38 -7.84
N LYS A 2 -2.60 -3.11 -7.66
CA LYS A 2 -2.86 -2.03 -8.60
C LYS A 2 -1.54 -1.48 -9.14
N THR A 3 -1.43 -1.31 -10.46
CA THR A 3 -0.24 -0.72 -11.12
C THR A 3 -0.61 0.34 -12.16
N GLY A 4 -1.88 0.41 -12.55
CA GLY A 4 -2.36 1.28 -13.60
C GLY A 4 -2.23 2.77 -13.30
N GLU A 5 -2.63 3.58 -14.29
CA GLU A 5 -2.74 5.02 -14.13
C GLU A 5 -3.64 5.38 -12.96
N SER A 6 -3.23 6.36 -12.18
CA SER A 6 -4.14 7.11 -11.34
C SER A 6 -4.72 8.27 -12.16
N TRP A 7 -6.00 8.27 -12.32
CA TRP A 7 -6.76 9.28 -13.05
C TRP A 7 -7.90 9.78 -12.16
N ASN A 8 -8.69 10.71 -12.61
CA ASN A 8 -9.83 11.27 -11.90
C ASN A 8 -10.59 10.25 -11.02
N HIS A 9 -10.85 10.61 -9.76
CA HIS A 9 -11.42 9.76 -8.70
C HIS A 9 -10.53 8.61 -8.21
N ASN A 10 -9.28 8.56 -8.61
CA ASN A 10 -8.31 7.58 -8.13
C ASN A 10 -7.43 8.16 -7.01
N HIS A 11 -6.76 7.26 -6.31
CA HIS A 11 -5.77 7.56 -5.29
C HIS A 11 -4.35 7.33 -5.85
N LEU A 12 -3.35 7.86 -5.17
CA LEU A 12 -1.93 7.66 -5.49
C LEU A 12 -1.45 6.32 -4.89
N ASP A 13 -2.00 5.22 -5.36
CA ASP A 13 -1.92 3.89 -4.79
C ASP A 13 -1.30 2.84 -5.74
N ALA A 14 -0.56 3.28 -6.76
CA ALA A 14 0.13 2.36 -7.65
C ALA A 14 1.23 1.58 -6.92
N GLY A 15 1.13 0.26 -6.94
CA GLY A 15 1.90 -0.67 -6.14
C GLY A 15 1.14 -1.21 -4.94
N SER A 16 -0.03 -0.67 -4.62
CA SER A 16 -0.86 -1.16 -3.52
C SER A 16 -1.43 -2.55 -3.79
N PHE A 17 -1.72 -3.26 -2.72
CA PHE A 17 -2.33 -4.58 -2.74
C PHE A 17 -3.36 -4.73 -1.63
N ILE A 18 -4.32 -5.61 -1.86
CA ILE A 18 -5.22 -6.16 -0.86
C ILE A 18 -4.97 -7.67 -0.82
N LEU A 19 -4.92 -8.25 0.35
CA LEU A 19 -4.77 -9.68 0.54
C LEU A 19 -5.93 -10.19 1.37
N ALA A 20 -6.57 -11.25 0.89
CA ALA A 20 -7.68 -11.90 1.59
C ALA A 20 -7.50 -13.42 1.57
N ASP A 21 -7.93 -14.08 2.63
CA ASP A 21 -8.10 -15.52 2.69
C ASP A 21 -9.59 -15.83 2.97
N LYS A 22 -10.21 -16.59 2.07
CA LYS A 22 -11.64 -16.91 2.10
C LYS A 22 -12.50 -15.63 2.15
N ASN A 23 -13.11 -15.35 3.29
CA ASN A 23 -14.00 -14.22 3.49
C ASN A 23 -13.40 -13.15 4.42
N MET A 24 -12.10 -13.22 4.71
CA MET A 24 -11.42 -12.32 5.62
C MET A 24 -10.29 -11.58 4.90
N GLU A 25 -10.29 -10.27 5.00
CA GLU A 25 -9.20 -9.44 4.54
C GLU A 25 -8.06 -9.46 5.56
N ILE A 26 -6.85 -9.77 5.09
CA ILE A 26 -5.62 -9.82 5.88
C ILE A 26 -4.89 -8.48 5.77
N ALA A 27 -4.63 -8.06 4.53
CA ALA A 27 -4.14 -6.73 4.23
C ALA A 27 -5.29 -5.93 3.61
N ILE A 28 -5.70 -4.90 4.29
CA ILE A 28 -6.82 -4.04 3.91
C ILE A 28 -6.30 -2.75 3.29
N ASP A 29 -7.18 -1.98 2.66
CA ASP A 29 -6.90 -0.60 2.25
C ASP A 29 -7.55 0.37 3.24
N SER A 30 -7.05 1.61 3.34
CA SER A 30 -7.71 2.64 4.15
C SER A 30 -9.10 3.04 3.60
N GLY A 31 -9.37 2.70 2.35
CA GLY A 31 -10.63 3.01 1.68
C GLY A 31 -10.73 4.47 1.24
N THR A 32 -11.83 5.11 1.54
CA THR A 32 -12.11 6.49 1.13
C THR A 32 -13.08 7.18 2.08
N CYS A 33 -13.30 8.48 1.87
CA CYS A 33 -14.35 9.22 2.54
C CYS A 33 -15.05 10.18 1.57
N ASN A 34 -16.01 10.94 2.07
CA ASN A 34 -16.73 11.93 1.27
C ASN A 34 -15.76 13.00 0.73
N TYR A 35 -15.89 13.34 -0.56
CA TYR A 35 -15.04 14.31 -1.27
C TYR A 35 -15.06 15.72 -0.68
N GLY A 36 -16.10 16.08 0.09
CA GLY A 36 -16.18 17.35 0.79
C GLY A 36 -15.37 17.43 2.08
N ARG A 37 -14.76 16.34 2.52
CA ARG A 37 -13.91 16.32 3.72
C ARG A 37 -12.48 16.69 3.38
N ALA A 38 -11.82 17.38 4.31
CA ALA A 38 -10.40 17.71 4.16
C ALA A 38 -9.52 16.45 4.09
N GLU A 39 -9.91 15.39 4.81
CA GLU A 39 -9.20 14.12 4.89
C GLU A 39 -9.22 13.36 3.55
N TYR A 40 -10.18 13.60 2.66
CA TYR A 40 -10.19 12.99 1.33
C TYR A 40 -8.87 13.28 0.61
N ARG A 41 -8.51 14.55 0.46
CA ARG A 41 -7.25 14.95 -0.18
C ARG A 41 -6.05 14.91 0.76
N GLY A 42 -6.26 15.11 2.05
CA GLY A 42 -5.19 15.15 3.05
C GLY A 42 -4.69 13.78 3.49
N TYR A 43 -5.45 12.71 3.22
CA TYR A 43 -5.06 11.36 3.62
C TYR A 43 -5.44 10.33 2.56
N TYR A 44 -6.73 10.09 2.28
CA TYR A 44 -7.18 8.93 1.50
C TYR A 44 -6.63 8.87 0.08
N THR A 45 -6.43 10.01 -0.58
CA THR A 45 -5.83 10.03 -1.93
C THR A 45 -4.31 9.98 -1.91
N THR A 46 -3.67 10.08 -0.75
CA THR A 46 -2.22 10.12 -0.62
C THR A 46 -1.62 8.72 -0.58
N PRO A 47 -0.34 8.54 -0.97
CA PRO A 47 0.33 7.25 -0.91
C PRO A 47 0.33 6.62 0.48
N GLN A 48 0.30 7.43 1.55
CA GLN A 48 0.36 6.98 2.93
C GLN A 48 -0.86 6.17 3.38
N ALA A 49 -1.98 6.31 2.67
CA ALA A 49 -3.22 5.58 2.96
C ALA A 49 -3.27 4.17 2.34
N HIS A 50 -2.19 3.72 1.70
CA HIS A 50 -2.20 2.51 0.90
C HIS A 50 -1.06 1.53 1.24
N ASN A 51 -1.19 0.28 0.77
CA ASN A 51 -0.23 -0.80 1.01
C ASN A 51 0.88 -0.77 -0.04
N ILE A 52 1.79 0.17 0.08
CA ILE A 52 2.86 0.43 -0.90
C ILE A 52 4.23 0.55 -0.27
N VAL A 53 5.24 0.72 -1.11
CA VAL A 53 6.58 1.13 -0.68
C VAL A 53 6.74 2.63 -0.88
N LEU A 54 7.18 3.31 0.16
CA LEU A 54 7.51 4.73 0.15
C LEU A 54 9.04 4.92 0.23
N LEU A 55 9.55 5.95 -0.43
CA LEU A 55 10.92 6.43 -0.26
C LEU A 55 10.89 7.77 0.47
N ASN A 56 11.48 7.85 1.67
CA ASN A 56 11.44 9.04 2.53
C ASN A 56 10.01 9.54 2.79
N GLY A 57 9.06 8.60 2.93
CA GLY A 57 7.65 8.89 3.13
C GLY A 57 6.89 9.33 1.86
N GLN A 58 7.51 9.25 0.68
CA GLN A 58 6.91 9.63 -0.60
C GLN A 58 6.71 8.42 -1.50
N GLY A 59 5.65 8.43 -2.30
CA GLY A 59 5.26 7.38 -3.24
C GLY A 59 4.86 7.95 -4.59
N PRO A 60 3.85 7.38 -5.26
CA PRO A 60 3.37 7.91 -6.52
C PRO A 60 3.07 9.40 -6.43
N ASP A 61 3.56 10.16 -7.42
CA ASP A 61 3.44 11.60 -7.44
C ASP A 61 2.28 12.02 -8.35
N ALA A 62 1.48 12.96 -7.88
CA ALA A 62 0.41 13.54 -8.67
C ALA A 62 1.00 14.51 -9.68
N ASP A 63 0.86 14.19 -10.97
CA ASP A 63 1.30 15.06 -12.07
C ASP A 63 0.13 15.85 -12.67
N MET A 64 -1.09 15.61 -12.22
CA MET A 64 -2.28 16.20 -12.79
C MET A 64 -3.21 16.78 -11.72
N ILE A 65 -4.03 17.73 -12.12
CA ILE A 65 -4.95 18.47 -11.26
C ILE A 65 -5.90 17.56 -10.45
N GLU A 66 -6.11 16.33 -10.87
CA GLU A 66 -7.05 15.40 -10.26
C GLU A 66 -6.40 14.11 -9.76
N SER A 67 -5.20 14.20 -9.20
CA SER A 67 -4.48 13.09 -8.58
C SER A 67 -4.06 11.96 -9.54
N GLY A 68 -3.96 12.25 -10.84
CA GLY A 68 -3.40 11.32 -11.82
C GLY A 68 -1.89 11.20 -11.72
N THR A 69 -1.36 10.10 -12.21
CA THR A 69 0.07 9.91 -12.43
C THR A 69 0.39 10.06 -13.91
N LYS A 70 1.56 10.60 -14.23
CA LYS A 70 1.98 10.87 -15.61
C LYS A 70 2.17 9.60 -16.44
N PHE A 71 2.62 8.54 -15.80
CA PHE A 71 2.93 7.28 -16.45
C PHE A 71 2.20 6.13 -15.77
N SER A 72 1.73 5.19 -16.59
CA SER A 72 1.14 3.95 -16.11
C SER A 72 2.20 2.95 -15.66
N GLY A 73 1.80 2.09 -14.74
CA GLY A 73 2.44 0.80 -14.53
C GLY A 73 1.84 -0.29 -15.42
N SER A 74 2.31 -1.51 -15.26
CA SER A 74 1.86 -2.65 -16.06
C SER A 74 1.99 -3.97 -15.29
N PHE A 75 1.46 -5.04 -15.87
CA PHE A 75 1.67 -6.43 -15.44
C PHE A 75 2.47 -7.19 -16.50
N PRO A 76 3.81 -7.13 -16.49
CA PRO A 76 4.66 -7.78 -17.51
C PRO A 76 4.57 -9.29 -17.49
N ALA A 77 4.24 -9.90 -16.36
CA ALA A 77 4.11 -11.34 -16.22
C ALA A 77 2.98 -11.73 -15.27
N TYR A 78 2.28 -12.77 -15.67
CA TYR A 78 1.28 -13.47 -14.86
C TYR A 78 1.31 -14.94 -15.16
N LEU A 79 1.30 -15.77 -14.12
CA LEU A 79 1.20 -17.23 -14.22
C LEU A 79 0.25 -17.74 -13.14
N SER A 80 -0.64 -18.65 -13.50
CA SER A 80 -1.46 -19.39 -12.55
C SER A 80 -1.44 -20.86 -12.89
N VAL A 81 -1.16 -21.69 -11.89
CA VAL A 81 -1.12 -23.16 -11.97
C VAL A 81 -1.99 -23.69 -10.83
N PRO A 82 -3.33 -23.75 -11.03
CA PRO A 82 -4.27 -24.12 -9.97
C PRO A 82 -4.00 -25.50 -9.36
N GLU A 83 -3.55 -26.45 -10.17
CA GLU A 83 -3.24 -27.81 -9.73
C GLU A 83 -2.06 -27.88 -8.76
N ALA A 84 -1.22 -26.85 -8.74
CA ALA A 84 -0.09 -26.71 -7.82
C ALA A 84 -0.36 -25.72 -6.70
N ASP A 85 -1.58 -25.19 -6.58
CA ASP A 85 -1.92 -24.09 -5.65
C ASP A 85 -0.90 -22.93 -5.77
N PHE A 86 -0.55 -22.56 -7.00
CA PHE A 86 0.48 -21.56 -7.28
C PHE A 86 -0.01 -20.50 -8.25
N SER A 87 0.23 -19.25 -7.89
CA SER A 87 0.11 -18.13 -8.82
C SER A 87 1.26 -17.15 -8.63
N TYR A 88 1.66 -16.49 -9.70
CA TYR A 88 2.70 -15.49 -9.72
C TYR A 88 2.24 -14.27 -10.52
N ILE A 89 2.52 -13.08 -9.99
CA ILE A 89 2.28 -11.81 -10.66
C ILE A 89 3.54 -10.97 -10.53
N LEU A 90 3.96 -10.38 -11.65
CA LEU A 90 4.91 -9.28 -11.69
C LEU A 90 4.15 -7.98 -11.99
N ALA A 91 4.23 -7.04 -11.07
CA ALA A 91 3.69 -5.71 -11.21
C ALA A 91 4.86 -4.72 -11.41
N ASP A 92 4.92 -4.07 -12.57
CA ASP A 92 5.82 -2.95 -12.81
C ASP A 92 5.13 -1.66 -12.36
N CYS A 93 5.56 -1.15 -11.22
CA CYS A 93 5.05 0.07 -10.60
C CYS A 93 5.98 1.26 -10.86
N THR A 94 6.98 1.13 -11.73
CA THR A 94 8.00 2.15 -11.98
C THR A 94 7.39 3.44 -12.52
N GLY A 95 6.54 3.33 -13.54
CA GLY A 95 5.94 4.50 -14.20
C GLY A 95 5.29 5.48 -13.23
N PRO A 96 4.31 5.05 -12.42
CA PRO A 96 3.65 5.92 -11.44
C PRO A 96 4.60 6.46 -10.36
N ASN A 97 5.68 5.75 -10.06
CA ASN A 97 6.65 6.08 -9.01
C ASN A 97 7.96 6.67 -9.57
N VAL A 98 7.99 7.10 -10.84
CA VAL A 98 9.20 7.53 -11.55
C VAL A 98 9.89 8.74 -10.92
N ALA A 99 9.21 9.53 -10.12
CA ALA A 99 9.82 10.63 -9.38
C ALA A 99 10.87 10.16 -8.35
N HIS A 100 10.72 8.96 -7.83
CA HIS A 100 11.53 8.42 -6.73
C HIS A 100 12.30 7.16 -7.13
N PHE A 101 11.75 6.34 -8.02
CA PHE A 101 12.28 5.03 -8.37
C PHE A 101 12.70 4.97 -9.84
N ILE A 102 13.92 4.46 -10.08
CA ILE A 102 14.42 4.05 -11.40
C ILE A 102 13.76 2.73 -11.79
N ARG A 103 13.51 1.87 -10.79
CA ARG A 103 12.82 0.59 -10.91
C ARG A 103 12.02 0.32 -9.65
N PHE A 104 10.76 -0.06 -9.84
CA PHE A 104 9.90 -0.59 -8.80
C PHE A 104 9.11 -1.76 -9.37
N TYR A 105 9.63 -2.97 -9.19
CA TYR A 105 8.98 -4.22 -9.57
C TYR A 105 8.53 -4.95 -8.32
N ARG A 106 7.23 -5.21 -8.23
CA ARG A 106 6.65 -5.99 -7.15
C ARG A 106 6.28 -7.38 -7.66
N HIS A 107 6.97 -8.38 -7.15
CA HIS A 107 6.65 -9.79 -7.41
C HIS A 107 5.78 -10.30 -6.29
N VAL A 108 4.68 -10.96 -6.62
CA VAL A 108 3.83 -11.65 -5.66
C VAL A 108 3.67 -13.09 -6.07
N LEU A 109 4.05 -13.98 -5.16
CA LEU A 109 3.85 -15.41 -5.29
C LEU A 109 2.77 -15.82 -4.29
N LEU A 110 1.68 -16.37 -4.81
CA LEU A 110 0.62 -16.98 -4.02
C LEU A 110 0.83 -18.50 -4.03
N LEU A 111 1.04 -19.04 -2.85
CA LEU A 111 1.19 -20.46 -2.57
C LEU A 111 0.05 -20.89 -1.65
N LYS A 112 -0.17 -22.19 -1.52
CA LYS A 112 -1.27 -22.74 -0.72
C LYS A 112 -1.40 -22.10 0.67
N GLU A 113 -0.28 -21.91 1.38
CA GLU A 113 -0.24 -21.43 2.77
C GLU A 113 0.56 -20.14 2.93
N TYR A 114 1.20 -19.66 1.86
CA TYR A 114 2.10 -18.51 1.91
C TYR A 114 1.83 -17.52 0.78
N THR A 115 1.94 -16.26 1.10
CA THR A 115 2.08 -15.20 0.10
C THR A 115 3.46 -14.57 0.29
N ILE A 116 4.25 -14.52 -0.79
CA ILE A 116 5.59 -13.94 -0.76
C ILE A 116 5.59 -12.68 -1.61
N PHE A 117 5.98 -11.57 -1.00
CA PHE A 117 6.24 -10.31 -1.70
C PHE A 117 7.74 -10.12 -1.86
N ILE A 118 8.18 -9.79 -3.07
CA ILE A 118 9.56 -9.41 -3.36
C ILE A 118 9.50 -8.10 -4.12
N ASP A 119 9.98 -7.03 -3.51
CA ASP A 119 10.09 -5.72 -4.14
C ASP A 119 11.52 -5.51 -4.64
N ASP A 120 11.70 -5.54 -5.97
CA ASP A 120 12.97 -5.21 -6.63
C ASP A 120 12.99 -3.71 -6.91
N LEU A 121 13.74 -2.99 -6.09
CA LEU A 121 13.71 -1.54 -6.01
C LEU A 121 15.08 -0.95 -6.38
N GLN A 122 15.04 0.12 -7.17
CA GLN A 122 16.20 0.97 -7.43
C GLN A 122 15.76 2.44 -7.38
N THR A 123 16.44 3.24 -6.56
CA THR A 123 16.14 4.66 -6.37
C THR A 123 17.20 5.56 -7.03
N TYR A 124 16.84 6.80 -7.32
CA TYR A 124 17.81 7.80 -7.82
C TYR A 124 18.79 8.19 -6.73
N GLU A 125 18.27 8.42 -5.52
CA GLU A 125 19.04 8.89 -4.37
C GLU A 125 18.91 7.89 -3.21
N PRO A 126 19.88 7.87 -2.28
CA PRO A 126 19.76 7.13 -1.04
C PRO A 126 18.58 7.63 -0.20
N GLY A 127 18.00 6.75 0.59
CA GLY A 127 16.88 7.13 1.45
C GLY A 127 16.44 6.02 2.39
N THR A 128 15.34 6.24 3.05
CA THR A 128 14.65 5.24 3.87
C THR A 128 13.48 4.70 3.09
N LEU A 129 13.48 3.40 2.85
CA LEU A 129 12.32 2.68 2.35
C LEU A 129 11.38 2.36 3.50
N GLU A 130 10.09 2.52 3.26
CA GLU A 130 9.03 2.11 4.16
C GLU A 130 8.05 1.22 3.37
N TRP A 131 8.00 -0.07 3.69
CA TRP A 131 6.98 -0.99 3.23
C TRP A 131 5.80 -0.91 4.20
N ARG A 132 4.63 -0.52 3.71
CA ARG A 132 3.45 -0.26 4.53
C ARG A 132 2.34 -1.26 4.22
N MET A 133 1.66 -1.71 5.27
CA MET A 133 0.49 -2.56 5.18
C MET A 133 -0.56 -2.16 6.23
N HIS A 134 -1.75 -1.84 5.77
CA HIS A 134 -2.91 -1.64 6.64
C HIS A 134 -3.53 -3.00 6.98
N TYR A 135 -3.98 -3.15 8.20
CA TYR A 135 -4.52 -4.41 8.71
C TYR A 135 -5.63 -4.17 9.73
N ASP A 136 -6.44 -5.19 9.96
CA ASP A 136 -7.38 -5.30 11.06
C ASP A 136 -6.90 -6.29 12.10
N GLY A 137 -7.20 -6.03 13.37
CA GLY A 137 -6.87 -6.92 14.48
C GLY A 137 -5.75 -6.41 15.36
N GLU A 138 -5.13 -7.32 16.08
CA GLU A 138 -4.09 -7.01 17.06
C GLU A 138 -2.76 -7.63 16.66
N ILE A 139 -1.67 -6.88 16.86
CA ILE A 139 -0.31 -7.37 16.72
C ILE A 139 0.25 -7.64 18.12
N LYS A 140 0.89 -8.81 18.30
CA LYS A 140 1.58 -9.20 19.53
C LYS A 140 3.08 -9.25 19.28
N GLU A 141 3.89 -8.98 20.31
CA GLU A 141 5.33 -9.15 20.21
C GLU A 141 5.71 -10.63 20.05
N SER A 142 6.51 -10.94 19.02
CA SER A 142 7.01 -12.28 18.74
C SER A 142 8.18 -12.21 17.73
N GLU A 143 8.84 -13.35 17.43
CA GLU A 143 9.88 -13.46 16.40
C GLU A 143 9.39 -13.17 14.97
N PHE A 144 8.09 -13.30 14.75
CA PHE A 144 7.37 -12.88 13.56
C PHE A 144 6.31 -11.85 13.98
N ILE A 145 5.66 -11.20 13.06
CA ILE A 145 4.59 -10.24 13.33
C ILE A 145 3.24 -10.96 13.19
N PRO A 146 2.65 -11.43 14.30
CA PRO A 146 1.34 -12.08 14.26
C PRO A 146 0.25 -11.03 14.24
N ILE A 147 -0.66 -11.13 13.28
CA ILE A 147 -1.86 -10.32 13.18
C ILE A 147 -3.05 -11.22 13.52
N GLN A 148 -3.70 -10.92 14.62
CA GLN A 148 -4.89 -11.66 15.09
C GLN A 148 -6.15 -10.92 14.66
N ASN A 149 -6.94 -11.52 13.80
CA ASN A 149 -8.22 -10.96 13.38
C ASN A 149 -9.31 -12.03 13.36
N GLN A 150 -10.41 -11.81 14.08
CA GLN A 150 -11.61 -12.65 14.09
C GLN A 150 -11.35 -14.17 14.22
N GLY A 151 -10.33 -14.55 14.99
CA GLY A 151 -9.94 -15.94 15.20
C GLY A 151 -8.97 -16.52 14.17
N LEU A 152 -8.57 -15.77 13.15
CA LEU A 152 -7.46 -16.11 12.26
C LEU A 152 -6.17 -15.46 12.75
N GLU A 153 -5.09 -16.22 12.74
CA GLU A 153 -3.74 -15.71 12.93
C GLU A 153 -2.99 -15.69 11.60
N THR A 154 -2.63 -14.52 11.13
CA THR A 154 -1.72 -14.32 10.00
C THR A 154 -0.35 -13.96 10.52
N ARG A 155 0.70 -14.56 9.97
CA ARG A 155 2.08 -14.34 10.38
C ARG A 155 2.85 -13.65 9.27
N LEU A 156 3.34 -12.44 9.55
CA LEU A 156 4.23 -11.73 8.64
C LEU A 156 5.69 -11.98 9.04
N TYR A 157 6.50 -12.45 8.10
CA TYR A 157 7.92 -12.70 8.25
C TYR A 157 8.73 -11.74 7.38
N PRO A 158 9.30 -10.67 7.97
CA PRO A 158 10.22 -9.80 7.26
C PRO A 158 11.54 -10.53 7.00
N LEU A 159 11.78 -10.95 5.76
CA LEU A 159 12.93 -11.79 5.42
C LEU A 159 14.18 -10.99 5.08
N TYR A 160 14.00 -9.86 4.39
CA TYR A 160 15.10 -9.05 3.91
C TYR A 160 14.65 -7.59 3.67
N PRO A 161 15.50 -6.58 3.93
CA PRO A 161 16.81 -6.69 4.61
C PRO A 161 16.65 -7.04 6.09
N LYS A 162 17.69 -7.65 6.68
CA LYS A 162 17.63 -8.14 8.07
C LYS A 162 17.68 -7.03 9.13
N ASP A 163 18.15 -5.85 8.77
CA ASP A 163 18.30 -4.67 9.63
C ASP A 163 17.08 -3.72 9.57
N GLN A 164 15.93 -4.21 9.08
CA GLN A 164 14.71 -3.42 9.04
C GLN A 164 14.10 -3.22 10.42
N SER A 165 13.52 -2.04 10.62
CA SER A 165 12.75 -1.69 11.82
C SER A 165 11.27 -1.90 11.57
N VAL A 166 10.56 -2.39 12.59
CA VAL A 166 9.11 -2.56 12.58
C VAL A 166 8.48 -1.46 13.41
N SER A 167 7.45 -0.84 12.91
CA SER A 167 6.63 0.12 13.66
C SER A 167 5.14 -0.05 13.34
N ILE A 168 4.30 0.31 14.29
CA ILE A 168 2.85 0.34 14.14
C ILE A 168 2.41 1.79 14.23
N GLY A 169 1.58 2.22 13.29
CA GLY A 169 1.02 3.56 13.24
C GLY A 169 -0.50 3.52 13.15
N GLU A 170 -1.10 4.67 13.37
CA GLU A 170 -2.53 4.89 13.18
C GLU A 170 -2.78 5.74 11.94
N GLY A 171 -3.86 5.42 11.22
CA GLY A 171 -4.35 6.13 10.06
C GLY A 171 -5.87 6.24 10.10
N LEU A 172 -6.48 6.60 8.99
CA LEU A 172 -7.93 6.65 8.87
C LEU A 172 -8.45 5.41 8.14
N ARG A 173 -9.69 5.05 8.40
CA ARG A 173 -10.42 3.97 7.71
C ARG A 173 -11.62 4.54 6.96
N ASP A 174 -12.30 3.65 6.23
CA ASP A 174 -13.49 3.97 5.45
C ASP A 174 -14.44 4.91 6.17
N GLY A 175 -14.68 6.04 5.53
CA GLY A 175 -15.70 6.99 5.90
C GLY A 175 -16.95 6.82 5.03
N GLU A 176 -18.10 7.21 5.56
CA GLU A 176 -19.34 7.16 4.79
C GLU A 176 -19.34 8.14 3.62
N MET A 177 -19.91 7.71 2.49
CA MET A 177 -20.08 8.53 1.29
C MET A 177 -21.48 9.14 1.25
N LEU A 178 -21.55 10.45 1.04
CA LEU A 178 -22.80 11.14 0.73
C LEU A 178 -23.17 11.02 -0.76
N SER A 179 -24.47 11.16 -1.03
CA SER A 179 -24.93 11.38 -2.40
C SER A 179 -24.27 12.64 -2.99
N GLN A 180 -24.15 12.70 -4.32
CA GLN A 180 -23.48 13.80 -5.04
C GLN A 180 -23.90 15.22 -4.59
N ARG A 181 -25.15 15.41 -4.16
CA ARG A 181 -25.64 16.70 -3.66
C ARG A 181 -25.03 17.12 -2.32
N GLY A 182 -24.58 16.16 -1.51
CA GLY A 182 -23.96 16.43 -0.21
C GLY A 182 -22.44 16.60 -0.26
N MET A 183 -21.79 16.16 -1.34
CA MET A 183 -20.33 16.10 -1.45
C MET A 183 -19.62 17.46 -1.46
N ARG A 184 -20.32 18.52 -1.81
CA ARG A 184 -19.73 19.87 -2.00
C ARG A 184 -19.82 20.78 -0.79
N ASP A 185 -20.40 20.30 0.32
CA ASP A 185 -20.54 21.07 1.55
C ASP A 185 -19.78 20.37 2.70
N PRO A 186 -18.51 20.76 2.97
CA PRO A 186 -17.70 20.15 4.03
C PRO A 186 -18.33 20.26 5.42
N ASP A 187 -18.98 21.37 5.73
CA ASP A 187 -19.61 21.60 7.03
C ASP A 187 -20.80 20.69 7.25
N ARG A 188 -21.55 20.42 6.19
CA ARG A 188 -22.67 19.47 6.22
C ARG A 188 -22.16 18.04 6.43
N VAL A 189 -21.09 17.66 5.71
CA VAL A 189 -20.45 16.35 5.87
C VAL A 189 -19.98 16.14 7.29
N ASN A 190 -19.23 17.11 7.84
CA ASN A 190 -18.69 17.01 9.20
C ASN A 190 -19.80 16.96 10.27
N ARG A 191 -20.87 17.69 10.10
CA ARG A 191 -22.02 17.65 11.03
C ARG A 191 -22.80 16.33 10.97
N GLN A 192 -22.86 15.71 9.80
CA GLN A 192 -23.63 14.48 9.58
C GLN A 192 -22.89 13.22 10.04
N PHE A 193 -21.57 13.14 9.82
CA PHE A 193 -20.81 11.90 10.00
C PHE A 193 -19.77 11.95 11.14
N GLY A 194 -19.55 13.10 11.76
CA GLY A 194 -18.62 13.21 12.88
C GLY A 194 -17.17 12.87 12.51
N SER A 195 -16.44 12.25 13.44
CA SER A 195 -15.05 11.81 13.25
C SER A 195 -14.97 10.57 12.36
N LEU A 196 -13.89 10.49 11.58
CA LEU A 196 -13.61 9.30 10.77
C LEU A 196 -13.10 8.15 11.65
N PRO A 197 -13.39 6.90 11.27
CA PRO A 197 -12.84 5.73 11.94
C PRO A 197 -11.32 5.72 11.88
N VAL A 198 -10.69 5.25 12.96
CA VAL A 198 -9.24 5.03 13.03
C VAL A 198 -8.93 3.61 12.56
N GLY A 199 -7.91 3.49 11.71
CA GLY A 199 -7.32 2.23 11.28
C GLY A 199 -5.88 2.12 11.74
N GLN A 200 -5.29 0.95 11.57
CA GLN A 200 -3.89 0.69 11.91
C GLN A 200 -3.08 0.28 10.67
N PHE A 201 -1.81 0.63 10.67
CA PHE A 201 -0.87 0.16 9.66
C PHE A 201 0.44 -0.28 10.30
N LEU A 202 1.06 -1.25 9.66
CA LEU A 202 2.40 -1.72 9.95
C LEU A 202 3.37 -1.10 8.94
N SER A 203 4.52 -0.65 9.43
CA SER A 203 5.63 -0.17 8.60
C SER A 203 6.89 -0.97 8.86
N LEU A 204 7.50 -1.48 7.78
CA LEU A 204 8.84 -2.04 7.78
C LEU A 204 9.77 -1.03 7.12
N THR A 205 10.71 -0.49 7.88
CA THR A 205 11.65 0.54 7.39
C THR A 205 13.05 -0.02 7.24
N SER A 206 13.71 0.34 6.15
CA SER A 206 15.10 -0.04 5.85
C SER A 206 15.83 1.06 5.10
N LYS A 207 17.17 0.98 5.07
CA LYS A 207 18.01 1.92 4.34
C LYS A 207 18.13 1.51 2.87
N MET A 208 18.05 2.49 1.98
CA MET A 208 18.30 2.33 0.55
C MET A 208 19.50 3.19 0.14
N TYR A 209 20.46 2.58 -0.55
CA TYR A 209 21.74 3.20 -0.86
C TYR A 209 21.82 3.86 -2.26
N GLY A 210 20.73 3.90 -3.01
CA GLY A 210 20.64 4.52 -4.32
C GLY A 210 21.35 3.71 -5.43
N LYS A 211 21.70 4.38 -6.54
CA LYS A 211 22.25 3.75 -7.76
C LYS A 211 23.51 2.90 -7.57
N ARG A 212 24.24 3.09 -6.49
CA ARG A 212 25.56 2.48 -6.26
C ARG A 212 25.57 1.47 -5.13
N ALA A 213 24.48 0.81 -4.82
CA ALA A 213 24.59 -0.42 -4.07
C ALA A 213 25.46 -1.37 -4.90
N LYS A 214 26.78 -1.36 -4.65
CA LYS A 214 27.61 -2.48 -5.06
C LYS A 214 27.02 -3.69 -4.40
N LEU A 215 26.59 -4.68 -5.17
CA LEU A 215 26.55 -6.05 -4.70
C LEU A 215 27.95 -6.26 -4.08
N ILE A 216 28.00 -6.35 -2.78
CA ILE A 216 29.20 -6.81 -2.09
C ILE A 216 29.21 -8.30 -2.40
N GLU A 217 30.19 -8.67 -3.21
CA GLU A 217 30.57 -10.06 -3.48
C GLU A 217 30.79 -10.84 -2.19
#